data_3c500c4fd727faaa63360868e0f0de18
#
_entry.id   3c500c4fd727faaa63360868e0f0de18
#
_cell.length_a   1.000
_cell.length_b   1.000
_cell.length_c   1.000
_cell.angle_alpha   90.00
_cell.angle_beta   90.00
_cell.angle_gamma   90.00
#
_symmetry.space_group_name_H-M   'P 1'
#
loop_
_entity.id
_entity.type
_entity.pdbx_description
1 polymer ?
#
loop_
_entity_poly.entity_id
_entity_poly.type
_entity_poly.pdbx_seq_one_letter_code
_entity_poly.pdbx_strand_id
1 'polypeptide(L)'
;MTARALAVTAITVALLGAMYIVFRTAGHAPAPPQSRTYRLRLDDHGLTSGPAVLEAVLGDSITIVVTSNRAGTLHVHEYEQHIVIDLEPGRESSGRFTADRAGRFGVHLIGADGAHAQVAAVEVQPR
;
A
#
# COMPACT_ATOMS: atom_id res chain seq x y z
N MET A 1 -37.76 -36.68 25.74
CA MET A 1 -37.81 -35.52 24.89
C MET A 1 -39.08 -35.52 24.06
N THR A 2 -39.86 -34.47 24.08
CA THR A 2 -41.08 -34.39 23.27
C THR A 2 -40.70 -34.01 21.82
N ALA A 3 -41.50 -34.43 20.84
CA ALA A 3 -41.28 -34.10 19.42
C ALA A 3 -41.14 -32.58 19.18
N ARG A 4 -41.80 -31.76 20.00
CA ARG A 4 -41.70 -30.28 19.97
C ARG A 4 -40.30 -29.79 20.39
N ALA A 5 -39.69 -30.39 21.41
CA ALA A 5 -38.36 -30.04 21.87
C ALA A 5 -37.30 -30.38 20.82
N LEU A 6 -37.40 -31.53 20.15
CA LEU A 6 -36.52 -31.94 19.07
C LEU A 6 -36.63 -31.01 17.86
N ALA A 7 -37.84 -30.59 17.48
CA ALA A 7 -38.07 -29.67 16.38
C ALA A 7 -37.44 -28.28 16.65
N VAL A 8 -37.61 -27.75 17.86
CA VAL A 8 -37.02 -26.45 18.25
C VAL A 8 -35.48 -26.52 18.22
N THR A 9 -34.91 -27.60 18.76
CA THR A 9 -33.45 -27.79 18.75
C THR A 9 -32.89 -27.86 17.33
N ALA A 10 -33.54 -28.61 16.43
CA ALA A 10 -33.14 -28.74 15.05
C ALA A 10 -33.18 -27.40 14.28
N ILE A 11 -34.22 -26.60 14.49
CA ILE A 11 -34.37 -25.27 13.88
C ILE A 11 -33.26 -24.31 14.39
N THR A 12 -32.99 -24.33 15.69
CA THR A 12 -31.95 -23.47 16.28
C THR A 12 -30.56 -23.80 15.73
N VAL A 13 -30.23 -25.09 15.64
CA VAL A 13 -28.93 -25.52 15.05
C VAL A 13 -28.82 -25.15 13.58
N ALA A 14 -29.92 -25.30 12.81
CA ALA A 14 -29.93 -24.91 11.40
C ALA A 14 -29.75 -23.39 11.21
N LEU A 15 -30.40 -22.57 12.05
CA LEU A 15 -30.26 -21.11 12.00
C LEU A 15 -28.83 -20.65 12.40
N LEU A 16 -28.24 -21.24 13.44
CA LEU A 16 -26.87 -20.94 13.85
C LEU A 16 -25.87 -21.38 12.80
N GLY A 17 -26.07 -22.51 12.15
CA GLY A 17 -25.24 -23.00 11.04
C GLY A 17 -25.34 -22.09 9.83
N ALA A 18 -26.52 -21.66 9.45
CA ALA A 18 -26.72 -20.71 8.34
C ALA A 18 -26.08 -19.35 8.64
N MET A 19 -26.25 -18.84 9.86
CA MET A 19 -25.63 -17.59 10.29
C MET A 19 -24.10 -17.70 10.29
N TYR A 20 -23.53 -18.80 10.75
CA TYR A 20 -22.09 -19.06 10.71
C TYR A 20 -21.54 -19.04 9.27
N ILE A 21 -22.24 -19.71 8.33
CA ILE A 21 -21.84 -19.72 6.91
C ILE A 21 -21.89 -18.31 6.33
N VAL A 22 -22.96 -17.55 6.60
CA VAL A 22 -23.09 -16.17 6.11
C VAL A 22 -21.97 -15.29 6.65
N PHE A 23 -21.65 -15.36 7.94
CA PHE A 23 -20.55 -14.59 8.51
C PHE A 23 -19.18 -15.02 7.97
N ARG A 24 -18.97 -16.30 7.75
CA ARG A 24 -17.72 -16.82 7.19
C ARG A 24 -17.51 -16.41 5.73
N THR A 25 -18.57 -16.34 4.93
CA THR A 25 -18.49 -15.95 3.52
C THR A 25 -18.51 -14.44 3.32
N ALA A 26 -19.25 -13.69 4.16
CA ALA A 26 -19.32 -12.23 4.07
C ALA A 26 -18.02 -11.51 4.52
N GLY A 27 -17.18 -12.17 5.34
CA GLY A 27 -15.99 -11.56 5.93
C GLY A 27 -14.71 -11.63 5.08
N HIS A 28 -14.73 -12.20 3.87
CA HIS A 28 -13.49 -12.56 3.15
C HIS A 28 -13.43 -12.15 1.69
N ALA A 29 -14.31 -11.27 1.22
CA ALA A 29 -14.08 -10.66 -0.10
C ALA A 29 -12.95 -9.63 0.06
N PRO A 30 -11.77 -9.83 -0.58
CA PRO A 30 -10.70 -8.84 -0.51
C PRO A 30 -11.21 -7.52 -1.09
N ALA A 31 -10.90 -6.41 -0.41
CA ALA A 31 -11.27 -5.09 -0.88
C ALA A 31 -10.67 -4.86 -2.29
N PRO A 32 -11.37 -4.19 -3.21
CA PRO A 32 -10.84 -3.93 -4.55
C PRO A 32 -9.56 -3.09 -4.47
N PRO A 33 -8.66 -3.21 -5.47
CA PRO A 33 -7.48 -2.36 -5.58
C PRO A 33 -7.84 -0.88 -5.53
N GLN A 34 -7.02 -0.11 -4.82
CA GLN A 34 -7.22 1.33 -4.63
C GLN A 34 -6.10 2.13 -5.29
N SER A 35 -6.40 3.39 -5.63
CA SER A 35 -5.39 4.36 -6.04
C SER A 35 -4.99 5.19 -4.82
N ARG A 36 -3.68 5.24 -4.54
CA ARG A 36 -3.10 5.99 -3.43
C ARG A 36 -2.12 7.01 -3.97
N THR A 37 -2.18 8.23 -3.43
CA THR A 37 -1.24 9.30 -3.79
C THR A 37 -0.54 9.79 -2.54
N TYR A 38 0.79 9.80 -2.59
CA TYR A 38 1.65 10.29 -1.52
C TYR A 38 2.45 11.48 -2.00
N ARG A 39 2.48 12.54 -1.19
CA ARG A 39 3.26 13.75 -1.46
C ARG A 39 4.46 13.81 -0.52
N LEU A 40 5.64 13.89 -1.10
CA LEU A 40 6.91 13.94 -0.38
C LEU A 40 7.61 15.26 -0.69
N ARG A 41 8.22 15.84 0.33
CA ARG A 41 9.15 16.97 0.18
C ARG A 41 10.52 16.56 0.71
N LEU A 42 11.53 16.77 -0.10
CA LEU A 42 12.90 16.40 0.19
C LEU A 42 13.79 17.64 0.23
N ASP A 43 14.79 17.61 1.09
CA ASP A 43 15.91 18.58 1.11
C ASP A 43 17.26 17.85 1.16
N ASP A 44 18.33 18.58 1.47
CA ASP A 44 19.70 18.04 1.57
C ASP A 44 19.86 16.99 2.67
N HIS A 45 18.94 16.94 3.62
CA HIS A 45 18.95 16.03 4.77
C HIS A 45 17.96 14.85 4.62
N GLY A 46 17.16 14.82 3.56
CA GLY A 46 16.20 13.77 3.27
C GLY A 46 14.75 14.23 3.31
N LEU A 47 13.85 13.42 3.88
CA LEU A 47 12.42 13.71 3.94
C LEU A 47 12.11 14.80 4.97
N THR A 48 11.52 15.92 4.52
CA THR A 48 11.10 17.04 5.39
C THR A 48 9.60 17.11 5.59
N SER A 49 8.82 16.55 4.66
CA SER A 49 7.36 16.51 4.75
C SER A 49 6.81 15.31 3.99
N GLY A 50 5.73 14.75 4.50
CA GLY A 50 5.10 13.54 3.99
C GLY A 50 5.39 12.32 4.85
N PRO A 51 4.74 11.19 4.56
CA PRO A 51 4.91 9.96 5.32
C PRO A 51 6.26 9.28 5.01
N ALA A 52 6.92 8.79 6.05
CA ALA A 52 8.13 7.97 5.90
C ALA A 52 7.83 6.55 5.42
N VAL A 53 6.59 6.09 5.60
CA VAL A 53 6.11 4.79 5.11
C VAL A 53 4.87 5.02 4.24
N LEU A 54 4.96 4.56 3.00
CA LEU A 54 3.88 4.61 2.01
C LEU A 54 3.15 3.26 2.06
N GLU A 55 1.99 3.24 2.71
CA GLU A 55 1.23 2.01 2.92
C GLU A 55 0.38 1.67 1.70
N ALA A 56 0.39 0.43 1.31
CA ALA A 56 -0.41 -0.10 0.21
C ALA A 56 -0.85 -1.54 0.48
N VAL A 57 -1.82 -2.00 -0.28
CA VAL A 57 -2.23 -3.40 -0.35
C VAL A 57 -1.92 -3.92 -1.75
N LEU A 58 -1.58 -5.20 -1.84
CA LEU A 58 -1.25 -5.85 -3.11
C LEU A 58 -2.31 -5.54 -4.18
N GLY A 59 -1.87 -5.05 -5.35
CA GLY A 59 -2.72 -4.62 -6.44
C GLY A 59 -3.05 -3.13 -6.46
N ASP A 60 -2.76 -2.38 -5.39
CA ASP A 60 -2.99 -0.92 -5.36
C ASP A 60 -2.11 -0.20 -6.38
N SER A 61 -2.62 0.90 -6.93
CA SER A 61 -1.86 1.83 -7.77
C SER A 61 -1.33 2.96 -6.89
N ILE A 62 0.00 3.11 -6.83
CA ILE A 62 0.68 4.11 -6.01
C ILE A 62 1.20 5.23 -6.90
N THR A 63 0.85 6.47 -6.58
CA THR A 63 1.43 7.67 -7.18
C THR A 63 2.26 8.38 -6.13
N ILE A 64 3.53 8.64 -6.44
CA ILE A 64 4.42 9.45 -5.60
C ILE A 64 4.60 10.79 -6.29
N VAL A 65 4.27 11.87 -5.56
CA VAL A 65 4.47 13.25 -5.98
C VAL A 65 5.58 13.84 -5.13
N VAL A 66 6.63 14.34 -5.74
CA VAL A 66 7.85 14.77 -5.04
C VAL A 66 8.21 16.20 -5.41
N THR A 67 8.57 16.97 -4.39
CA THR A 67 9.26 18.26 -4.54
C THR A 67 10.59 18.19 -3.81
N SER A 68 11.67 18.58 -4.47
CA SER A 68 13.03 18.58 -3.92
C SER A 68 13.69 19.94 -4.11
N ASN A 69 14.60 20.33 -3.20
CA ASN A 69 15.42 21.52 -3.37
C ASN A 69 16.70 21.24 -4.16
N ARG A 70 16.94 19.99 -4.58
CA ARG A 70 18.10 19.59 -5.38
C ARG A 70 17.74 18.62 -6.50
N ALA A 71 18.61 18.57 -7.51
CA ALA A 71 18.51 17.61 -8.60
C ALA A 71 18.87 16.20 -8.13
N GLY A 72 18.28 15.21 -8.76
CA GLY A 72 18.55 13.80 -8.50
C GLY A 72 17.51 12.91 -9.15
N THR A 73 17.52 11.66 -8.75
CA THR A 73 16.57 10.63 -9.21
C THR A 73 16.02 9.87 -8.03
N LEU A 74 14.72 9.72 -7.98
CA LEU A 74 14.02 8.91 -6.98
C LEU A 74 13.56 7.60 -7.63
N HIS A 75 13.82 6.49 -6.96
CA HIS A 75 13.33 5.19 -7.37
C HIS A 75 12.86 4.36 -6.17
N VAL A 76 12.01 3.39 -6.43
CA VAL A 76 11.59 2.40 -5.44
C VAL A 76 12.35 1.11 -5.70
N HIS A 77 13.05 0.62 -4.68
CA HIS A 77 13.84 -0.61 -4.77
C HIS A 77 12.97 -1.79 -5.24
N GLU A 78 13.50 -2.60 -6.14
CA GLU A 78 12.81 -3.70 -6.85
C GLU A 78 11.68 -3.28 -7.81
N TYR A 79 11.39 -1.98 -7.91
CA TYR A 79 10.47 -1.39 -8.88
C TYR A 79 11.17 -0.42 -9.85
N GLU A 80 12.50 -0.47 -9.95
CA GLU A 80 13.31 0.46 -10.74
C GLU A 80 12.93 0.47 -12.23
N GLN A 81 12.40 -0.63 -12.74
CA GLN A 81 11.90 -0.71 -14.12
C GLN A 81 10.50 -0.11 -14.32
N HIS A 82 9.79 0.21 -13.23
CA HIS A 82 8.41 0.67 -13.25
C HIS A 82 8.29 2.13 -12.82
N ILE A 83 9.16 2.59 -11.93
CA ILE A 83 9.11 3.96 -11.41
C ILE A 83 10.53 4.53 -11.20
N VAL A 84 10.81 5.56 -11.97
CA VAL A 84 11.97 6.44 -11.82
C VAL A 84 11.46 7.87 -11.96
N ILE A 85 11.74 8.72 -10.98
CA ILE A 85 11.29 10.11 -10.96
C ILE A 85 12.52 11.01 -10.99
N ASP A 86 12.68 11.75 -12.07
CA ASP A 86 13.73 12.77 -12.18
C ASP A 86 13.32 14.01 -11.39
N LEU A 87 14.22 14.50 -10.55
CA LEU A 87 14.01 15.64 -9.67
C LEU A 87 14.79 16.85 -10.16
N GLU A 88 14.10 17.99 -10.26
CA GLU A 88 14.68 19.30 -10.51
C GLU A 88 14.39 20.21 -9.31
N PRO A 89 15.33 21.08 -8.90
CA PRO A 89 15.14 21.95 -7.74
C PRO A 89 13.88 22.81 -7.86
N GLY A 90 13.01 22.75 -6.84
CA GLY A 90 11.80 23.55 -6.75
C GLY A 90 10.65 23.10 -7.65
N ARG A 91 10.82 22.06 -8.45
CA ARG A 91 9.82 21.54 -9.38
C ARG A 91 9.12 20.30 -8.81
N GLU A 92 7.80 20.23 -8.95
CA GLU A 92 7.03 19.04 -8.63
C GLU A 92 7.17 18.00 -9.75
N SER A 93 7.53 16.79 -9.38
CA SER A 93 7.62 15.63 -10.26
C SER A 93 6.80 14.47 -9.70
N SER A 94 6.35 13.57 -10.55
CA SER A 94 5.56 12.42 -10.10
C SER A 94 5.84 11.16 -10.90
N GLY A 95 5.59 10.02 -10.27
CA GLY A 95 5.61 8.72 -10.90
C GLY A 95 4.53 7.82 -10.32
N ARG A 96 4.15 6.80 -11.07
CA ARG A 96 3.11 5.83 -10.69
C ARG A 96 3.58 4.42 -10.97
N PHE A 97 3.24 3.50 -10.07
CA PHE A 97 3.45 2.07 -10.26
C PHE A 97 2.35 1.27 -9.56
N THR A 98 2.23 -0.01 -9.92
CA THR A 98 1.31 -0.95 -9.26
C THR A 98 2.08 -1.76 -8.23
N ALA A 99 1.55 -1.86 -7.02
CA ALA A 99 2.09 -2.70 -5.95
C ALA A 99 1.77 -4.17 -6.25
N ASP A 100 2.58 -4.82 -7.07
CA ASP A 100 2.38 -6.20 -7.53
C ASP A 100 3.11 -7.25 -6.69
N ARG A 101 3.80 -6.81 -5.64
CA ARG A 101 4.59 -7.65 -4.73
C ARG A 101 4.42 -7.19 -3.29
N ALA A 102 4.04 -8.11 -2.40
CA ALA A 102 3.97 -7.82 -0.97
C ALA A 102 5.38 -7.73 -0.37
N GLY A 103 5.56 -6.85 0.61
CA GLY A 103 6.82 -6.63 1.29
C GLY A 103 7.10 -5.16 1.60
N ARG A 104 8.34 -4.89 2.00
CA ARG A 104 8.82 -3.54 2.30
C ARG A 104 9.96 -3.18 1.34
N PHE A 105 9.81 -2.08 0.62
CA PHE A 105 10.72 -1.64 -0.42
C PHE A 105 11.20 -0.22 -0.12
N GLY A 106 12.51 -0.01 -0.12
CA GLY A 106 13.10 1.30 0.13
C GLY A 106 12.83 2.27 -1.03
N VAL A 107 12.51 3.52 -0.68
CA VAL A 107 12.47 4.63 -1.63
C VAL A 107 13.81 5.35 -1.54
N HIS A 108 14.58 5.31 -2.60
CA HIS A 108 15.96 5.82 -2.65
C HIS A 108 16.08 7.07 -3.49
N LEU A 109 16.78 8.04 -2.95
CA LEU A 109 17.24 9.22 -3.69
C LEU A 109 18.68 9.02 -4.12
N ILE A 110 18.94 9.17 -5.41
CA ILE A 110 20.28 9.26 -5.99
C ILE A 110 20.51 10.73 -6.35
N GLY A 111 21.42 11.40 -5.63
CA GLY A 111 21.77 12.77 -5.93
C GLY A 111 22.57 12.90 -7.25
N ALA A 112 22.68 14.11 -7.77
CA ALA A 112 23.47 14.40 -8.98
C ALA A 112 24.97 14.09 -8.78
N ASP A 113 25.44 14.06 -7.53
CA ASP A 113 26.79 13.66 -7.11
C ASP A 113 26.97 12.13 -7.01
N GLY A 114 25.93 11.35 -7.26
CA GLY A 114 25.92 9.89 -7.13
C GLY A 114 25.69 9.38 -5.70
N ALA A 115 25.48 10.24 -4.72
CA ALA A 115 25.17 9.84 -3.35
C ALA A 115 23.79 9.20 -3.26
N HIS A 116 23.71 8.08 -2.53
CA HIS A 116 22.48 7.31 -2.33
C HIS A 116 21.95 7.51 -0.91
N ALA A 117 20.66 7.74 -0.75
CA ALA A 117 20.00 7.80 0.54
C ALA A 117 18.60 7.19 0.46
N GLN A 118 18.25 6.38 1.44
CA GLN A 118 16.87 5.96 1.62
C GLN A 118 16.10 7.09 2.31
N VAL A 119 15.02 7.56 1.68
CA VAL A 119 14.23 8.69 2.17
C VAL A 119 12.85 8.26 2.70
N ALA A 120 12.35 7.14 2.24
CA ALA A 120 11.08 6.56 2.66
C ALA A 120 11.08 5.04 2.41
N ALA A 121 9.96 4.38 2.70
CA ALA A 121 9.73 3.00 2.32
C ALA A 121 8.30 2.81 1.85
N VAL A 122 8.09 1.94 0.88
CA VAL A 122 6.77 1.43 0.49
C VAL A 122 6.54 0.13 1.23
N GLU A 123 5.42 0.02 1.93
CA GLU A 123 5.02 -1.20 2.61
C GLU A 123 3.73 -1.74 1.99
N VAL A 124 3.85 -2.89 1.32
CA VAL A 124 2.74 -3.54 0.61
C VAL A 124 2.27 -4.73 1.42
N GLN A 125 1.06 -4.62 1.95
CA GLN A 125 0.40 -5.70 2.68
C GLN A 125 -0.16 -6.73 1.69
N PRO A 126 -0.12 -8.03 2.00
CA PRO A 126 -0.83 -9.04 1.22
C PRO A 126 -2.34 -8.79 1.24
N ARG A 127 -3.02 -9.28 0.22
CA ARG A 127 -4.47 -9.16 0.08
C ARG A 127 -5.17 -10.41 0.61
#